data_50e2d1e7be72d8ae5067d6c5b98349ec
#
_entry.id   50e2d1e7be72d8ae5067d6c5b98349ec
#
_cell.length_a   1.000
_cell.length_b   1.000
_cell.length_c   1.000
_cell.angle_alpha   90.00
_cell.angle_beta   90.00
_cell.angle_gamma   90.00
#
_symmetry.space_group_name_H-M   'P 1'
#
loop_
_entity.id
_entity.type
_entity.pdbx_description
1 polymer ?
#
loop_
_entity_poly.entity_id
_entity_poly.type
_entity_poly.pdbx_seq_one_letter_code
_entity_poly.pdbx_strand_id
1 'polypeptide(L)'
;MLFDSLALISLLIIVTLLKRLVNIFPSLMACIIRWKENFNLHQSVKMSTDRNMLSVALVIPFCLIADRFDMYEPAFMDGFNSVFSLLTTIGVFFAYIGLRIACRYVFRLHSTSKTTYKVANESARTYFITGTLLLLATGGLLSLFGTPIVGIKNAMFWLSGTIYMVFLLRKTQIFNSSCSLFATFLYLCALEFLPTGVLIASAVIF
;
A
#
# COMPACT_ATOMS: atom_id res chain seq x y z
N MET A 1 2.23 21.98 -15.11
CA MET A 1 3.41 21.47 -15.84
C MET A 1 4.10 20.31 -15.13
N LEU A 2 4.62 20.46 -13.88
CA LEU A 2 5.38 19.36 -13.21
C LEU A 2 4.47 18.18 -12.87
N PHE A 3 3.26 18.41 -12.42
CA PHE A 3 2.25 17.39 -12.16
C PHE A 3 1.88 16.61 -13.44
N ASP A 4 1.66 17.31 -14.55
CA ASP A 4 1.27 16.69 -15.82
C ASP A 4 2.40 15.84 -16.39
N SER A 5 3.66 16.30 -16.26
CA SER A 5 4.83 15.52 -16.68
C SER A 5 5.02 14.27 -15.86
N LEU A 6 4.82 14.33 -14.53
CA LEU A 6 4.87 13.16 -13.65
C LEU A 6 3.71 12.19 -13.92
N ALA A 7 2.52 12.70 -14.21
CA ALA A 7 1.38 11.89 -14.59
C ALA A 7 1.64 11.15 -15.90
N LEU A 8 2.24 11.81 -16.87
CA LEU A 8 2.61 11.22 -18.16
C LEU A 8 3.70 10.14 -18.00
N ILE A 9 4.73 10.41 -17.19
CA ILE A 9 5.77 9.42 -16.85
C ILE A 9 5.14 8.22 -16.14
N SER A 10 4.27 8.44 -15.18
CA SER A 10 3.55 7.41 -14.44
C SER A 10 2.71 6.53 -15.39
N LEU A 11 2.00 7.13 -16.32
CA LEU A 11 1.23 6.41 -17.34
C LEU A 11 2.13 5.56 -18.23
N LEU A 12 3.26 6.09 -18.68
CA LEU A 12 4.24 5.38 -19.51
C LEU A 12 4.84 4.18 -18.76
N ILE A 13 5.14 4.34 -17.45
CA ILE A 13 5.60 3.24 -16.59
C ILE A 13 4.51 2.15 -16.49
N ILE A 14 3.26 2.52 -16.27
CA ILE A 14 2.14 1.54 -16.19
C ILE A 14 1.99 0.79 -17.51
N VAL A 15 2.04 1.47 -18.64
CA VAL A 15 1.92 0.85 -19.97
C VAL A 15 3.07 -0.13 -20.23
N THR A 16 4.31 0.23 -19.93
CA THR A 16 5.47 -0.66 -20.09
C THR A 16 5.40 -1.90 -19.20
N LEU A 17 4.80 -1.78 -18.02
CA LEU A 17 4.65 -2.88 -17.07
C LEU A 17 3.32 -3.64 -17.23
N LEU A 18 2.44 -3.21 -18.15
CA LEU A 18 1.11 -3.80 -18.32
C LEU A 18 1.15 -5.30 -18.54
N LYS A 19 2.07 -5.78 -19.39
CA LYS A 19 2.25 -7.22 -19.65
C LYS A 19 2.58 -8.00 -18.36
N ARG A 20 3.45 -7.46 -17.51
CA ARG A 20 3.80 -8.08 -16.23
C ARG A 20 2.62 -8.04 -15.26
N LEU A 21 1.90 -6.93 -15.24
CA LEU A 21 0.71 -6.74 -14.42
C LEU A 21 -0.37 -7.76 -14.78
N VAL A 22 -0.70 -7.92 -16.06
CA VAL A 22 -1.69 -8.89 -16.53
C VAL A 22 -1.28 -10.33 -16.15
N ASN A 23 -0.02 -10.68 -16.28
CA ASN A 23 0.48 -12.01 -15.94
C ASN A 23 0.38 -12.32 -14.42
N ILE A 24 0.62 -11.33 -13.54
CA ILE A 24 0.60 -11.54 -12.10
C ILE A 24 -0.79 -11.32 -11.48
N PHE A 25 -1.68 -10.63 -12.19
CA PHE A 25 -3.01 -10.24 -11.68
C PHE A 25 -3.84 -11.41 -11.13
N PRO A 26 -3.95 -12.57 -11.81
CA PRO A 26 -4.67 -13.72 -11.26
C PRO A 26 -4.11 -14.20 -9.92
N SER A 27 -2.78 -14.20 -9.78
CA SER A 27 -2.10 -14.59 -8.55
C SER A 27 -2.30 -13.57 -7.42
N LEU A 28 -2.35 -12.26 -7.74
CA LEU A 28 -2.65 -11.21 -6.77
C LEU A 28 -4.09 -11.37 -6.25
N MET A 29 -5.06 -11.62 -7.12
CA MET A 29 -6.46 -11.87 -6.73
C MET A 29 -6.59 -13.13 -5.90
N ALA A 30 -5.90 -14.21 -6.27
CA ALA A 30 -5.86 -15.44 -5.48
C ALA A 30 -5.29 -15.21 -4.07
N CYS A 31 -4.26 -14.37 -3.91
CA CYS A 31 -3.67 -14.01 -2.60
C CYS A 31 -4.66 -13.24 -1.69
N ILE A 32 -5.57 -12.45 -2.27
CA ILE A 32 -6.62 -11.75 -1.50
C ILE A 32 -7.66 -12.74 -0.99
N ILE A 33 -8.06 -13.70 -1.84
CA ILE A 33 -9.08 -14.68 -1.51
C ILE A 33 -8.52 -15.77 -0.58
N ARG A 34 -7.30 -16.24 -0.81
CA ARG A 34 -6.67 -17.35 -0.09
C ARG A 34 -5.31 -16.97 0.46
N TRP A 35 -5.17 -16.95 1.79
CA TRP A 35 -3.90 -16.59 2.44
C TRP A 35 -2.72 -17.53 2.05
N LYS A 36 -2.99 -18.82 1.75
CA LYS A 36 -1.97 -19.80 1.34
C LYS A 36 -1.30 -19.46 0.01
N GLU A 37 -2.00 -18.76 -0.89
CA GLU A 37 -1.45 -18.36 -2.18
C GLU A 37 -0.26 -17.37 -2.05
N ASN A 38 -0.16 -16.66 -0.91
CA ASN A 38 1.01 -15.84 -0.63
C ASN A 38 2.30 -16.66 -0.51
N PHE A 39 2.22 -17.91 -0.05
CA PHE A 39 3.37 -18.83 -0.01
C PHE A 39 3.73 -19.29 -1.43
N ASN A 40 2.75 -19.67 -2.24
CA ASN A 40 2.96 -20.05 -3.64
C ASN A 40 3.60 -18.92 -4.44
N LEU A 41 3.09 -17.70 -4.29
CA LEU A 41 3.64 -16.50 -4.94
C LEU A 41 5.09 -16.24 -4.50
N HIS A 42 5.42 -16.48 -3.23
CA HIS A 42 6.77 -16.32 -2.69
C HIS A 42 7.75 -17.38 -3.23
N GLN A 43 7.30 -18.63 -3.42
CA GLN A 43 8.13 -19.70 -3.94
C GLN A 43 8.51 -19.50 -5.41
N SER A 44 7.69 -18.85 -6.20
CA SER A 44 7.97 -18.52 -7.59
C SER A 44 8.89 -17.30 -7.71
N VAL A 45 10.16 -17.52 -8.05
CA VAL A 45 11.16 -16.45 -8.20
C VAL A 45 10.70 -15.38 -9.20
N LYS A 46 10.14 -15.80 -10.34
CA LYS A 46 9.65 -14.89 -11.39
C LYS A 46 8.51 -14.01 -10.87
N MET A 47 7.48 -14.63 -10.26
CA MET A 47 6.32 -13.87 -9.75
C MET A 47 6.71 -12.95 -8.59
N SER A 48 7.61 -13.38 -7.72
CA SER A 48 8.13 -12.55 -6.63
C SER A 48 8.90 -11.34 -7.15
N THR A 49 9.71 -11.51 -8.20
CA THR A 49 10.45 -10.42 -8.84
C THR A 49 9.49 -9.44 -9.53
N ASP A 50 8.52 -9.94 -10.29
CA ASP A 50 7.53 -9.09 -10.97
C ASP A 50 6.69 -8.29 -9.96
N ARG A 51 6.25 -8.92 -8.85
CA ARG A 51 5.58 -8.23 -7.75
C ARG A 51 6.45 -7.11 -7.16
N ASN A 52 7.71 -7.37 -6.91
CA ASN A 52 8.61 -6.39 -6.33
C ASN A 52 8.82 -5.19 -7.27
N MET A 53 9.03 -5.44 -8.56
CA MET A 53 9.14 -4.37 -9.57
C MET A 53 7.86 -3.55 -9.68
N LEU A 54 6.70 -4.21 -9.75
CA LEU A 54 5.40 -3.53 -9.80
C LEU A 54 5.13 -2.69 -8.55
N SER A 55 5.49 -3.19 -7.36
CA SER A 55 5.29 -2.44 -6.12
C SER A 55 6.11 -1.15 -6.07
N VAL A 56 7.33 -1.15 -6.62
CA VAL A 56 8.16 0.06 -6.70
C VAL A 56 7.63 1.03 -7.77
N ALA A 57 7.26 0.50 -8.93
CA ALA A 57 6.75 1.32 -10.03
C ALA A 57 5.43 2.03 -9.70
N LEU A 58 4.56 1.38 -8.91
CA LEU A 58 3.27 1.94 -8.50
C LEU A 58 3.35 2.97 -7.37
N VAL A 59 4.54 3.25 -6.81
CA VAL A 59 4.71 4.30 -5.79
C VAL A 59 4.36 5.68 -6.37
N ILE A 60 4.87 6.00 -7.56
CA ILE A 60 4.62 7.29 -8.21
C ILE A 60 3.12 7.50 -8.49
N PRO A 61 2.41 6.57 -9.18
CA PRO A 61 0.97 6.69 -9.37
C PRO A 61 0.18 6.81 -8.05
N PHE A 62 0.58 6.06 -7.03
CA PHE A 62 -0.07 6.13 -5.72
C PHE A 62 0.07 7.52 -5.08
N CYS A 63 1.29 8.09 -5.06
CA CYS A 63 1.51 9.43 -4.51
C CYS A 63 0.76 10.52 -5.30
N LEU A 64 0.71 10.41 -6.64
CA LEU A 64 -0.04 11.34 -7.48
C LEU A 64 -1.55 11.31 -7.19
N ILE A 65 -2.13 10.12 -6.97
CA ILE A 65 -3.54 9.99 -6.62
C ILE A 65 -3.79 10.51 -5.20
N ALA A 66 -2.92 10.16 -4.25
CA ALA A 66 -3.05 10.60 -2.87
C ALA A 66 -3.01 12.13 -2.77
N ASP A 67 -2.13 12.79 -3.51
CA ASP A 67 -2.04 14.25 -3.60
C ASP A 67 -3.23 14.86 -4.36
N ARG A 68 -3.61 14.29 -5.50
CA ARG A 68 -4.71 14.82 -6.33
C ARG A 68 -6.07 14.86 -5.63
N PHE A 69 -6.33 13.90 -4.74
CA PHE A 69 -7.59 13.78 -4.01
C PHE A 69 -7.45 14.11 -2.53
N ASP A 70 -6.38 14.81 -2.16
CA ASP A 70 -6.10 15.29 -0.80
C ASP A 70 -6.33 14.20 0.27
N MET A 71 -5.80 12.99 0.00
CA MET A 71 -5.95 11.87 0.94
C MET A 71 -5.13 12.05 2.21
N TYR A 72 -4.07 12.87 2.15
CA TYR A 72 -3.26 13.27 3.28
C TYR A 72 -3.11 14.79 3.25
N GLU A 73 -3.87 15.47 4.07
CA GLU A 73 -3.97 16.93 4.10
C GLU A 73 -3.89 17.42 5.55
N PRO A 74 -2.69 17.43 6.14
CA PRO A 74 -2.50 18.00 7.47
C PRO A 74 -2.61 19.53 7.42
N ALA A 75 -3.07 20.15 8.50
CA ALA A 75 -3.36 21.58 8.58
C ALA A 75 -2.16 22.49 8.23
N PHE A 76 -0.92 22.03 8.42
CA PHE A 76 0.26 22.80 8.05
C PHE A 76 0.48 22.93 6.52
N MET A 77 -0.25 22.18 5.71
CA MET A 77 -0.16 22.24 4.23
C MET A 77 -1.07 23.31 3.62
N ASP A 78 -1.95 23.92 4.42
CA ASP A 78 -2.84 24.97 3.96
C ASP A 78 -2.02 26.16 3.42
N GLY A 79 -2.15 26.45 2.12
CA GLY A 79 -1.45 27.53 1.45
C GLY A 79 -0.15 27.17 0.73
N PHE A 80 0.28 25.92 0.73
CA PHE A 80 1.45 25.51 -0.06
C PHE A 80 1.12 25.34 -1.55
N ASN A 81 2.14 25.59 -2.38
CA ASN A 81 2.05 25.31 -3.82
C ASN A 81 1.87 23.81 -4.09
N SER A 82 1.12 23.46 -5.14
CA SER A 82 0.85 22.08 -5.57
C SER A 82 2.13 21.19 -5.69
N VAL A 83 3.27 21.77 -6.06
CA VAL A 83 4.55 21.04 -6.13
C VAL A 83 5.06 20.65 -4.74
N PHE A 84 4.89 21.54 -3.76
CA PHE A 84 5.33 21.30 -2.39
C PHE A 84 4.41 20.28 -1.69
N SER A 85 3.12 20.30 -1.96
CA SER A 85 2.15 19.30 -1.49
C SER A 85 2.56 17.89 -1.96
N LEU A 86 2.81 17.71 -3.26
CA LEU A 86 3.25 16.43 -3.82
C LEU A 86 4.59 15.96 -3.19
N LEU A 87 5.55 16.87 -3.01
CA LEU A 87 6.84 16.53 -2.39
C LEU A 87 6.65 16.05 -0.94
N THR A 88 5.76 16.70 -0.21
CA THR A 88 5.43 16.32 1.18
C THR A 88 4.73 14.96 1.22
N THR A 89 3.77 14.71 0.35
CA THR A 89 3.10 13.40 0.23
C THR A 89 4.09 12.27 -0.06
N ILE A 90 5.03 12.49 -0.98
CA ILE A 90 6.12 11.55 -1.27
C ILE A 90 7.00 11.36 -0.03
N GLY A 91 7.40 12.45 0.65
CA GLY A 91 8.22 12.41 1.86
C GLY A 91 7.57 11.62 2.99
N VAL A 92 6.29 11.85 3.25
CA VAL A 92 5.49 11.13 4.26
C VAL A 92 5.38 9.64 3.91
N PHE A 93 5.18 9.31 2.64
CA PHE A 93 5.14 7.93 2.20
C PHE A 93 6.47 7.20 2.46
N PHE A 94 7.61 7.82 2.14
CA PHE A 94 8.92 7.24 2.43
C PHE A 94 9.21 7.19 3.93
N ALA A 95 8.81 8.19 4.70
CA ALA A 95 8.91 8.18 6.16
C ALA A 95 8.11 7.02 6.77
N TYR A 96 6.89 6.78 6.28
CA TYR A 96 6.07 5.63 6.68
C TYR A 96 6.75 4.29 6.38
N ILE A 97 7.33 4.13 5.17
CA ILE A 97 8.08 2.92 4.81
C ILE A 97 9.30 2.77 5.73
N GLY A 98 10.04 3.84 5.97
CA GLY A 98 11.21 3.85 6.87
C GLY A 98 10.85 3.44 8.30
N LEU A 99 9.77 4.01 8.85
CA LEU A 99 9.25 3.65 10.17
C LEU A 99 8.86 2.17 10.24
N ARG A 100 8.20 1.68 9.20
CA ARG A 100 7.81 0.26 9.10
C ARG A 100 9.02 -0.67 9.05
N ILE A 101 10.10 -0.27 8.35
CA ILE A 101 11.36 -1.02 8.31
C ILE A 101 12.04 -0.99 9.69
N ALA A 102 12.08 0.17 10.36
CA ALA A 102 12.62 0.32 11.70
C ALA A 102 11.87 -0.57 12.72
N CYS A 103 10.55 -0.53 12.71
CA CYS A 103 9.72 -1.41 13.55
C CYS A 103 10.03 -2.90 13.32
N ARG A 104 10.24 -3.31 12.07
CA ARG A 104 10.64 -4.69 11.75
C ARG A 104 11.99 -5.08 12.33
N TYR A 105 12.93 -4.16 12.32
CA TYR A 105 14.27 -4.40 12.85
C TYR A 105 14.25 -4.52 14.37
N VAL A 106 13.52 -3.64 15.04
CA VAL A 106 13.39 -3.61 16.50
C VAL A 106 12.59 -4.81 17.02
N PHE A 107 11.44 -5.11 16.39
CA PHE A 107 10.51 -6.15 16.86
C PHE A 107 10.71 -7.50 16.17
N ARG A 108 11.95 -7.87 15.84
CA ARG A 108 12.26 -9.15 15.21
C ARG A 108 12.05 -10.29 16.19
N LEU A 109 10.94 -11.02 16.08
CA LEU A 109 10.64 -12.17 16.93
C LEU A 109 11.54 -13.35 16.57
N HIS A 110 12.24 -13.88 17.58
CA HIS A 110 13.15 -15.05 17.44
C HIS A 110 12.38 -16.37 17.25
N SER A 111 11.08 -16.40 17.60
CA SER A 111 10.24 -17.59 17.66
C SER A 111 9.50 -17.95 16.35
N THR A 112 9.52 -17.09 15.35
CA THR A 112 8.76 -17.32 14.12
C THR A 112 9.64 -17.93 13.02
N SER A 113 9.09 -18.85 12.22
CA SER A 113 9.83 -19.39 11.08
C SER A 113 10.22 -18.25 10.11
N LYS A 114 11.47 -18.24 9.67
CA LYS A 114 12.01 -17.22 8.77
C LYS A 114 11.15 -17.07 7.49
N THR A 115 10.61 -18.18 6.99
CA THR A 115 9.77 -18.21 5.79
C THR A 115 8.42 -17.54 6.02
N THR A 116 7.71 -17.89 7.11
CA THR A 116 6.41 -17.28 7.43
C THR A 116 6.54 -15.78 7.63
N TYR A 117 7.59 -15.35 8.34
CA TYR A 117 7.88 -13.93 8.54
C TYR A 117 8.09 -13.20 7.21
N LYS A 118 8.88 -13.79 6.31
CA LYS A 118 9.16 -13.20 4.99
C LYS A 118 7.91 -13.11 4.15
N VAL A 119 7.10 -14.16 4.08
CA VAL A 119 5.83 -14.20 3.34
C VAL A 119 4.84 -13.16 3.88
N ALA A 120 4.66 -13.10 5.20
CA ALA A 120 3.79 -12.11 5.84
C ALA A 120 4.23 -10.66 5.55
N ASN A 121 5.51 -10.44 5.41
CA ASN A 121 6.08 -9.14 5.13
C ASN A 121 5.94 -8.75 3.65
N GLU A 122 6.11 -9.72 2.77
CA GLU A 122 5.96 -9.53 1.33
C GLU A 122 4.49 -9.42 0.90
N SER A 123 3.55 -9.97 1.67
CA SER A 123 2.12 -9.81 1.41
C SER A 123 1.70 -8.33 1.35
N ALA A 124 2.33 -7.45 2.13
CA ALA A 124 2.06 -6.02 2.07
C ALA A 124 2.24 -5.42 0.67
N ARG A 125 3.22 -5.90 -0.11
CA ARG A 125 3.42 -5.44 -1.50
C ARG A 125 2.27 -5.88 -2.40
N THR A 126 1.74 -7.09 -2.20
CA THR A 126 0.57 -7.60 -2.91
C THR A 126 -0.65 -6.69 -2.70
N TYR A 127 -0.92 -6.34 -1.43
CA TYR A 127 -2.04 -5.46 -1.09
C TYR A 127 -1.82 -4.02 -1.51
N PHE A 128 -0.59 -3.53 -1.49
CA PHE A 128 -0.24 -2.21 -2.02
C PHE A 128 -0.51 -2.12 -3.53
N ILE A 129 -0.06 -3.11 -4.32
CA ILE A 129 -0.32 -3.15 -5.77
C ILE A 129 -1.83 -3.16 -6.04
N THR A 130 -2.55 -4.09 -5.41
CA THR A 130 -3.99 -4.22 -5.63
C THR A 130 -4.74 -2.98 -5.17
N GLY A 131 -4.36 -2.42 -4.02
CA GLY A 131 -4.94 -1.18 -3.49
C GLY A 131 -4.74 -0.01 -4.44
N THR A 132 -3.52 0.20 -4.92
CA THR A 132 -3.21 1.28 -5.87
C THR A 132 -4.01 1.14 -7.17
N LEU A 133 -4.12 -0.09 -7.71
CA LEU A 133 -4.91 -0.33 -8.92
C LEU A 133 -6.40 -0.05 -8.71
N LEU A 134 -6.95 -0.45 -7.56
CA LEU A 134 -8.35 -0.17 -7.23
C LEU A 134 -8.59 1.32 -7.00
N LEU A 135 -7.67 2.03 -6.36
CA LEU A 135 -7.75 3.48 -6.19
C LEU A 135 -7.68 4.22 -7.54
N LEU A 136 -6.78 3.78 -8.44
CA LEU A 136 -6.71 4.30 -9.81
C LEU A 136 -8.03 4.09 -10.57
N ALA A 137 -8.57 2.88 -10.51
CA ALA A 137 -9.81 2.53 -11.19
C ALA A 137 -11.01 3.32 -10.63
N THR A 138 -11.16 3.37 -9.30
CA THR A 138 -12.26 4.08 -8.66
C THR A 138 -12.17 5.58 -8.85
N GLY A 139 -10.97 6.18 -8.70
CA GLY A 139 -10.75 7.61 -8.92
C GLY A 139 -11.01 8.00 -10.36
N GLY A 140 -10.52 7.21 -11.32
CA GLY A 140 -10.78 7.44 -12.73
C GLY A 140 -12.26 7.32 -13.10
N LEU A 141 -12.94 6.26 -12.64
CA LEU A 141 -14.37 6.07 -12.91
C LEU A 141 -15.23 7.18 -12.30
N LEU A 142 -15.05 7.49 -11.02
CA LEU A 142 -15.83 8.53 -10.35
C LEU A 142 -15.58 9.91 -10.94
N SER A 143 -14.36 10.21 -11.39
CA SER A 143 -14.03 11.44 -12.09
C SER A 143 -14.75 11.54 -13.45
N LEU A 144 -14.87 10.42 -14.19
CA LEU A 144 -15.60 10.37 -15.46
C LEU A 144 -17.11 10.59 -15.26
N PHE A 145 -17.67 10.14 -14.15
CA PHE A 145 -19.08 10.38 -13.80
C PHE A 145 -19.35 11.79 -13.25
N GLY A 146 -18.33 12.66 -13.19
CA GLY A 146 -18.47 14.02 -12.70
C GLY A 146 -18.82 14.14 -11.21
N THR A 147 -18.48 13.14 -10.41
CA THR A 147 -18.70 13.19 -8.95
C THR A 147 -17.85 14.30 -8.31
N PRO A 148 -18.39 15.02 -7.31
CA PRO A 148 -17.63 16.05 -6.61
C PRO A 148 -16.39 15.47 -5.92
N ILE A 149 -15.30 16.23 -5.86
CA ILE A 149 -14.00 15.81 -5.30
C ILE A 149 -14.16 15.22 -3.88
N VAL A 150 -15.01 15.83 -3.05
CA VAL A 150 -15.31 15.34 -1.69
C VAL A 150 -15.89 13.92 -1.71
N GLY A 151 -16.75 13.62 -2.67
CA GLY A 151 -17.33 12.27 -2.84
C GLY A 151 -16.27 11.24 -3.22
N ILE A 152 -15.36 11.63 -4.14
CA ILE A 152 -14.24 10.77 -4.56
C ILE A 152 -13.29 10.51 -3.39
N LYS A 153 -12.89 11.56 -2.64
CA LYS A 153 -12.04 11.48 -1.45
C LYS A 153 -12.62 10.47 -0.43
N ASN A 154 -13.92 10.61 -0.14
CA ASN A 154 -14.60 9.75 0.82
C ASN A 154 -14.66 8.28 0.34
N ALA A 155 -14.99 8.03 -0.92
CA ALA A 155 -15.00 6.69 -1.50
C ALA A 155 -13.60 6.04 -1.46
N MET A 156 -12.55 6.78 -1.78
CA MET A 156 -11.16 6.30 -1.71
C MET A 156 -10.74 5.99 -0.28
N PHE A 157 -11.17 6.79 0.69
CA PHE A 157 -10.85 6.56 2.10
C PHE A 157 -11.48 5.25 2.59
N TRP A 158 -12.76 5.02 2.30
CA TRP A 158 -13.44 3.77 2.63
C TRP A 158 -12.82 2.56 1.93
N LEU A 159 -12.46 2.71 0.66
CA LEU A 159 -11.80 1.65 -0.10
C LEU A 159 -10.44 1.29 0.50
N SER A 160 -9.61 2.30 0.82
CA SER A 160 -8.31 2.10 1.46
C SER A 160 -8.44 1.41 2.81
N GLY A 161 -9.40 1.84 3.63
CA GLY A 161 -9.70 1.22 4.92
C GLY A 161 -10.12 -0.24 4.78
N THR A 162 -10.98 -0.55 3.80
CA THR A 162 -11.44 -1.92 3.55
C THR A 162 -10.28 -2.82 3.10
N ILE A 163 -9.44 -2.35 2.17
CA ILE A 163 -8.26 -3.10 1.71
C ILE A 163 -7.28 -3.33 2.86
N TYR A 164 -7.08 -2.32 3.72
CA TYR A 164 -6.21 -2.43 4.89
C TYR A 164 -6.75 -3.45 5.89
N MET A 165 -8.05 -3.49 6.14
CA MET A 165 -8.68 -4.50 7.01
C MET A 165 -8.53 -5.92 6.46
N VAL A 166 -8.75 -6.11 5.15
CA VAL A 166 -8.52 -7.42 4.51
C VAL A 166 -7.05 -7.82 4.62
N PHE A 167 -6.13 -6.90 4.41
CA PHE A 167 -4.69 -7.13 4.60
C PHE A 167 -4.36 -7.60 6.01
N LEU A 168 -4.87 -6.92 7.06
CA LEU A 168 -4.65 -7.30 8.45
C LEU A 168 -5.19 -8.71 8.74
N LEU A 169 -6.40 -9.02 8.29
CA LEU A 169 -7.00 -10.34 8.45
C LEU A 169 -6.15 -11.44 7.80
N ARG A 170 -5.68 -11.22 6.58
CA ARG A 170 -4.84 -12.21 5.89
C ARG A 170 -3.46 -12.35 6.55
N LYS A 171 -2.88 -11.26 6.98
CA LYS A 171 -1.61 -11.27 7.71
C LYS A 171 -1.72 -12.01 9.04
N THR A 172 -2.83 -11.82 9.77
CA THR A 172 -3.15 -12.60 10.98
C THR A 172 -3.21 -14.09 10.69
N GLN A 173 -3.88 -14.49 9.60
CA GLN A 173 -3.98 -15.89 9.20
C GLN A 173 -2.61 -16.51 8.88
N ILE A 174 -1.73 -15.75 8.19
CA ILE A 174 -0.36 -16.20 7.89
C ILE A 174 0.44 -16.39 9.17
N PHE A 175 0.40 -15.46 10.12
CA PHE A 175 1.14 -15.59 11.39
C PHE A 175 0.57 -16.69 12.30
N ASN A 176 -0.75 -16.81 12.38
CA ASN A 176 -1.41 -17.82 13.22
C ASN A 176 -1.12 -19.26 12.76
N SER A 177 -0.67 -19.44 11.52
CA SER A 177 -0.22 -20.76 11.05
C SER A 177 1.10 -21.23 11.69
N SER A 178 1.86 -20.34 12.32
CA SER A 178 3.20 -20.64 12.86
C SER A 178 3.46 -20.08 14.25
N CYS A 179 2.57 -19.24 14.79
CA CYS A 179 2.71 -18.57 16.08
C CYS A 179 1.45 -18.72 16.93
N SER A 180 1.57 -18.49 18.25
CA SER A 180 0.42 -18.38 19.13
C SER A 180 -0.39 -17.10 18.81
N LEU A 181 -1.69 -17.12 19.11
CA LEU A 181 -2.58 -15.98 18.89
C LEU A 181 -2.08 -14.70 19.58
N PHE A 182 -1.56 -14.83 20.80
CA PHE A 182 -1.02 -13.70 21.56
C PHE A 182 0.21 -13.07 20.89
N ALA A 183 1.15 -13.90 20.43
CA ALA A 183 2.34 -13.44 19.71
C ALA A 183 1.95 -12.77 18.38
N THR A 184 0.98 -13.34 17.66
CA THR A 184 0.43 -12.76 16.42
C THR A 184 -0.16 -11.38 16.65
N PHE A 185 -0.95 -11.22 17.72
CA PHE A 185 -1.56 -9.93 18.07
C PHE A 185 -0.50 -8.86 18.40
N LEU A 186 0.47 -9.17 19.28
CA LEU A 186 1.56 -8.25 19.60
C LEU A 186 2.35 -7.83 18.37
N TYR A 187 2.56 -8.77 17.48
CA TYR A 187 3.29 -8.54 16.24
C TYR A 187 2.55 -7.59 15.29
N LEU A 188 1.25 -7.78 15.13
CA LEU A 188 0.40 -6.87 14.35
C LEU A 188 0.36 -5.48 14.96
N CYS A 189 0.24 -5.38 16.29
CA CYS A 189 0.26 -4.09 16.98
C CYS A 189 1.57 -3.33 16.70
N ALA A 190 2.71 -4.00 16.83
CA ALA A 190 4.00 -3.36 16.65
C ALA A 190 4.34 -3.02 15.18
N LEU A 191 3.97 -3.90 14.24
CA LEU A 191 4.39 -3.75 12.84
C LEU A 191 3.40 -3.01 11.94
N GLU A 192 2.11 -3.07 12.27
CA GLU A 192 1.08 -2.49 11.40
C GLU A 192 0.32 -1.36 12.11
N PHE A 193 -0.18 -1.58 13.33
CA PHE A 193 -0.96 -0.55 14.02
C PHE A 193 -0.09 0.64 14.45
N LEU A 194 1.14 0.42 14.91
CA LEU A 194 2.01 1.51 15.34
C LEU A 194 2.39 2.44 14.18
N PRO A 195 2.95 1.98 13.04
CA PRO A 195 3.27 2.89 11.93
C PRO A 195 2.05 3.57 11.33
N THR A 196 0.93 2.84 11.20
CA THR A 196 -0.31 3.39 10.65
C THR A 196 -0.95 4.38 11.62
N GLY A 197 -0.90 4.11 12.92
CA GLY A 197 -1.37 5.03 13.96
C GLY A 197 -0.57 6.33 13.99
N VAL A 198 0.75 6.26 13.84
CA VAL A 198 1.61 7.46 13.70
C VAL A 198 1.24 8.26 12.45
N LEU A 199 1.00 7.60 11.32
CA LEU A 199 0.58 8.27 10.09
C LEU A 199 -0.77 8.99 10.26
N ILE A 200 -1.77 8.31 10.85
CA ILE A 200 -3.09 8.91 11.10
C ILE A 200 -2.97 10.05 12.12
N ALA A 201 -2.23 9.86 13.20
CA ALA A 201 -2.01 10.90 14.20
C ALA A 201 -1.33 12.13 13.58
N SER A 202 -0.35 11.94 12.68
CA SER A 202 0.30 13.06 12.00
C SER A 202 -0.64 13.84 11.08
N ALA A 203 -1.63 13.17 10.48
CA ALA A 203 -2.64 13.83 9.63
C ALA A 203 -3.70 14.60 10.43
N VAL A 204 -3.92 14.22 11.72
CA VAL A 204 -4.96 14.85 12.56
C VAL A 204 -4.38 15.95 13.45
N ILE A 205 -3.14 15.78 13.92
CA ILE A 205 -2.51 16.71 14.90
C ILE A 205 -1.80 17.87 14.19
N PHE A 206 -1.21 17.63 13.05
CA PHE A 206 -0.46 18.62 12.28
C PHE A 206 -1.21 19.06 11.03
#